data_fde0c818aa2abd4571e8246cefa1660f
#
_entry.id   fde0c818aa2abd4571e8246cefa1660f
#
_cell.length_a   1.000
_cell.length_b   1.000
_cell.length_c   1.000
_cell.angle_alpha   90.00
_cell.angle_beta   90.00
_cell.angle_gamma   90.00
#
_symmetry.space_group_name_H-M   'P 1'
#
loop_
_entity.id
_entity.type
_entity.pdbx_description
1 polymer ?
#
loop_
_entity_poly.entity_id
_entity_poly.type
_entity_poly.pdbx_seq_one_letter_code
_entity_poly.pdbx_strand_id
1 'polypeptide(L)'
;MLERDAMRWLQLTYKVPSEPSQKRVWVWRRLQNLGAFALQNSVYLLPASEEVEKHFRQLAHEIHEMGGEASIFSVVALDPADERRILQTLVEARTNEYNTVVKVCSRFLGKAATLVEIQNWNDQAHAEFAEVLEKVHVLFRTAKRHDMLGELTASRRAAAAESLATCEQVFRVLLDQEYSRARRLLEMHSDLLPAPTEIEPADAGSSLVGGQSDTQEPPGLAI
;
A
#
# COMPACT_ATOMS: atom_id res chain seq x y z
N MET A 1 15.28 30.86 16.07
CA MET A 1 14.78 29.50 16.33
C MET A 1 13.40 29.48 15.71
N LEU A 2 13.25 28.97 14.48
CA LEU A 2 11.96 28.91 13.78
C LEU A 2 11.07 27.93 14.55
N GLU A 3 10.01 28.43 15.16
CA GLU A 3 8.91 27.60 15.67
C GLU A 3 8.43 26.76 14.48
N ARG A 4 8.72 25.47 14.50
CA ARG A 4 8.01 24.53 13.62
C ARG A 4 6.57 24.56 14.08
N ASP A 5 5.68 25.04 13.23
CA ASP A 5 4.25 24.83 13.45
C ASP A 5 4.01 23.35 13.72
N ALA A 6 3.54 23.03 14.92
CA ALA A 6 3.24 21.66 15.31
C ALA A 6 2.22 21.08 14.33
N MET A 7 2.47 19.87 13.88
CA MET A 7 1.56 19.19 12.94
C MET A 7 0.20 19.00 13.60
N ARG A 8 -0.86 19.35 12.89
CA ARG A 8 -2.23 19.06 13.33
C ARG A 8 -2.59 17.62 12.96
N TRP A 9 -3.21 16.94 13.89
CA TRP A 9 -3.73 15.61 13.74
C TRP A 9 -5.24 15.60 13.89
N LEU A 10 -5.90 14.70 13.16
CA LEU A 10 -7.27 14.32 13.44
C LEU A 10 -7.25 13.03 14.24
N GLN A 11 -7.92 13.07 15.39
CA GLN A 11 -8.10 11.93 16.27
C GLN A 11 -9.55 11.47 16.19
N LEU A 12 -9.74 10.20 15.87
CA LEU A 12 -11.02 9.52 15.99
C LEU A 12 -11.01 8.63 17.24
N THR A 13 -11.97 8.83 18.12
CA THR A 13 -12.27 7.93 19.22
C THR A 13 -13.63 7.31 19.01
N TYR A 14 -13.78 6.03 19.34
CA TYR A 14 -15.08 5.38 19.17
C TYR A 14 -15.35 4.31 20.23
N LYS A 15 -16.64 4.02 20.39
CA LYS A 15 -17.15 2.91 21.18
C LYS A 15 -18.26 2.24 20.38
N VAL A 16 -18.18 0.94 20.19
CA VAL A 16 -19.24 0.15 19.55
C VAL A 16 -19.70 -0.94 20.52
N PRO A 17 -20.97 -1.38 20.42
CA PRO A 17 -21.47 -2.49 21.22
C PRO A 17 -20.55 -3.71 21.08
N SER A 18 -20.34 -4.43 22.19
CA SER A 18 -19.52 -5.64 22.21
C SER A 18 -20.10 -6.76 21.36
N GLU A 19 -21.39 -6.79 21.22
CA GLU A 19 -22.13 -7.78 20.42
C GLU A 19 -23.01 -7.08 19.36
N PRO A 20 -23.01 -7.57 18.12
CA PRO A 20 -22.12 -8.62 17.60
C PRO A 20 -20.69 -8.09 17.38
N SER A 21 -19.67 -8.93 17.61
CA SER A 21 -18.24 -8.59 17.44
C SER A 21 -17.88 -8.10 16.02
N GLN A 22 -18.69 -8.45 15.05
CA GLN A 22 -18.56 -8.01 13.64
C GLN A 22 -18.48 -6.49 13.49
N LYS A 23 -19.19 -5.71 14.32
CA LYS A 23 -19.15 -4.24 14.27
C LYS A 23 -17.75 -3.70 14.57
N ARG A 24 -17.06 -4.25 15.58
CA ARG A 24 -15.69 -3.85 15.93
C ARG A 24 -14.70 -4.18 14.80
N VAL A 25 -14.79 -5.39 14.25
CA VAL A 25 -13.94 -5.82 13.12
C VAL A 25 -14.19 -4.94 11.91
N TRP A 26 -15.44 -4.56 11.65
CA TRP A 26 -15.77 -3.69 10.53
C TRP A 26 -15.15 -2.29 10.69
N VAL A 27 -15.29 -1.63 11.85
CA VAL A 27 -14.67 -0.33 12.13
C VAL A 27 -13.15 -0.43 12.03
N TRP A 28 -12.56 -1.45 12.62
CA TRP A 28 -11.12 -1.68 12.56
C TRP A 28 -10.63 -1.81 11.11
N ARG A 29 -11.31 -2.60 10.26
CA ARG A 29 -10.96 -2.73 8.84
C ARG A 29 -11.04 -1.40 8.08
N ARG A 30 -12.05 -0.58 8.39
CA ARG A 30 -12.17 0.77 7.79
C ARG A 30 -10.99 1.65 8.17
N LEU A 31 -10.57 1.64 9.42
CA LEU A 31 -9.43 2.41 9.91
C LEU A 31 -8.10 1.89 9.33
N GLN A 32 -7.94 0.58 9.21
CA GLN A 32 -6.79 -0.01 8.53
C GLN A 32 -6.75 0.38 7.04
N ASN A 33 -7.88 0.37 6.36
CA ASN A 33 -7.99 0.81 4.96
C ASN A 33 -7.70 2.31 4.75
N LEU A 34 -7.79 3.13 5.79
CA LEU A 34 -7.35 4.52 5.78
C LEU A 34 -5.87 4.67 6.16
N GLY A 35 -5.21 3.60 6.54
CA GLY A 35 -3.85 3.63 7.05
C GLY A 35 -3.69 4.40 8.36
N ALA A 36 -4.75 4.47 9.18
CA ALA A 36 -4.75 5.22 10.41
C ALA A 36 -3.83 4.60 11.47
N PHE A 37 -3.08 5.45 12.18
CA PHE A 37 -2.24 5.02 13.29
C PHE A 37 -3.10 4.74 14.53
N ALA A 38 -3.01 3.52 15.06
CA ALA A 38 -3.65 3.15 16.32
C ALA A 38 -2.80 3.67 17.49
N LEU A 39 -3.26 4.72 18.16
CA LEU A 39 -2.58 5.23 19.36
C LEU A 39 -2.79 4.30 20.55
N GLN A 40 -4.02 3.84 20.71
CA GLN A 40 -4.47 2.82 21.65
C GLN A 40 -5.81 2.24 21.18
N ASN A 41 -6.38 1.30 21.95
CA ASN A 41 -7.66 0.71 21.61
C ASN A 41 -8.74 1.79 21.39
N SER A 42 -9.38 1.73 20.21
CA SER A 42 -10.45 2.66 19.82
C SER A 42 -10.04 4.14 19.68
N VAL A 43 -8.72 4.44 19.61
CA VAL A 43 -8.18 5.77 19.38
C VAL A 43 -7.21 5.74 18.22
N TYR A 44 -7.53 6.48 17.15
CA TYR A 44 -6.78 6.48 15.90
C TYR A 44 -6.42 7.90 15.47
N LEU A 45 -5.27 8.03 14.85
CA LEU A 45 -4.71 9.30 14.39
C LEU A 45 -4.36 9.26 12.91
N LEU A 46 -4.59 10.38 12.22
CA LEU A 46 -4.05 10.70 10.90
C LEU A 46 -3.66 12.18 10.87
N PRO A 47 -2.70 12.58 10.01
CA PRO A 47 -2.43 14.00 9.74
C PRO A 47 -3.70 14.71 9.28
N ALA A 48 -3.92 15.93 9.77
CA ALA A 48 -5.12 16.69 9.45
C ALA A 48 -5.11 17.12 7.98
N SER A 49 -6.15 16.71 7.24
CA SER A 49 -6.46 17.16 5.89
C SER A 49 -7.97 17.13 5.67
N GLU A 50 -8.47 17.85 4.65
CA GLU A 50 -9.89 17.81 4.29
C GLU A 50 -10.37 16.40 3.93
N GLU A 51 -9.51 15.62 3.26
CA GLU A 51 -9.80 14.26 2.88
C GLU A 51 -9.93 13.34 4.11
N VAL A 52 -8.99 13.42 5.06
CA VAL A 52 -9.05 12.66 6.31
C VAL A 52 -10.27 13.07 7.14
N GLU A 53 -10.57 14.37 7.21
CA GLU A 53 -11.76 14.86 7.94
C GLU A 53 -13.04 14.27 7.34
N LYS A 54 -13.17 14.28 6.01
CA LYS A 54 -14.32 13.69 5.31
C LYS A 54 -14.47 12.20 5.63
N HIS A 55 -13.38 11.43 5.58
CA HIS A 55 -13.41 10.02 5.89
C HIS A 55 -13.76 9.73 7.35
N PHE A 56 -13.21 10.49 8.29
CA PHE A 56 -13.51 10.31 9.70
C PHE A 56 -14.96 10.71 10.03
N ARG A 57 -15.48 11.79 9.43
CA ARG A 57 -16.89 12.17 9.60
C ARG A 57 -17.85 11.10 9.07
N GLN A 58 -17.54 10.54 7.90
CA GLN A 58 -18.34 9.46 7.33
C GLN A 58 -18.28 8.22 8.24
N LEU A 59 -17.09 7.82 8.71
CA LEU A 59 -16.95 6.67 9.59
C LEU A 59 -17.65 6.89 10.94
N ALA A 60 -17.58 8.08 11.51
CA ALA A 60 -18.29 8.42 12.73
C ALA A 60 -19.82 8.31 12.55
N HIS A 61 -20.36 8.77 11.42
CA HIS A 61 -21.77 8.60 11.09
C HIS A 61 -22.16 7.11 10.99
N GLU A 62 -21.38 6.30 10.26
CA GLU A 62 -21.61 4.86 10.13
C GLU A 62 -21.56 4.14 11.49
N ILE A 63 -20.66 4.59 12.43
CA ILE A 63 -20.59 4.07 13.79
C ILE A 63 -21.85 4.40 14.59
N HIS A 64 -22.38 5.62 14.46
CA HIS A 64 -23.64 6.03 15.12
C HIS A 64 -24.83 5.21 14.60
N GLU A 65 -24.93 4.98 13.28
CA GLU A 65 -25.97 4.13 12.69
C GLU A 65 -25.93 2.68 13.23
N MET A 66 -24.75 2.19 13.58
CA MET A 66 -24.58 0.88 14.21
C MET A 66 -24.92 0.88 15.72
N GLY A 67 -25.35 2.02 16.28
CA GLY A 67 -25.63 2.18 17.71
C GLY A 67 -24.38 2.35 18.57
N GLY A 68 -23.27 2.76 17.97
CA GLY A 68 -22.04 3.16 18.64
C GLY A 68 -21.94 4.65 18.89
N GLU A 69 -20.85 5.07 19.49
CA GLU A 69 -20.47 6.47 19.71
C GLU A 69 -19.14 6.75 19.04
N ALA A 70 -18.98 7.91 18.42
CA ALA A 70 -17.71 8.34 17.84
C ALA A 70 -17.52 9.84 18.01
N SER A 71 -16.29 10.25 18.27
CA SER A 71 -15.91 11.66 18.39
C SER A 71 -14.64 11.92 17.60
N ILE A 72 -14.59 13.08 16.95
CA ILE A 72 -13.46 13.52 16.15
C ILE A 72 -12.90 14.79 16.78
N PHE A 73 -11.60 14.81 17.01
CA PHE A 73 -10.89 15.93 17.58
C PHE A 73 -9.75 16.38 16.66
N SER A 74 -9.48 17.68 16.64
CA SER A 74 -8.22 18.20 16.12
C SER A 74 -7.26 18.35 17.29
N VAL A 75 -6.11 17.68 17.20
CA VAL A 75 -5.13 17.61 18.29
C VAL A 75 -3.73 17.92 17.79
N VAL A 76 -2.86 18.30 18.73
CA VAL A 76 -1.41 18.48 18.50
C VAL A 76 -0.66 17.67 19.54
N ALA A 77 0.47 17.11 19.16
CA ALA A 77 1.35 16.44 20.12
C ALA A 77 2.05 17.51 20.99
N LEU A 78 2.03 17.32 22.30
CA LEU A 78 2.76 18.18 23.22
C LEU A 78 4.25 17.88 23.21
N ASP A 79 4.62 16.60 23.07
CA ASP A 79 6.02 16.18 22.92
C ASP A 79 6.36 15.98 21.42
N PRO A 80 7.33 16.71 20.88
CA PRO A 80 7.81 16.52 19.53
C PRO A 80 8.39 15.12 19.25
N ALA A 81 8.78 14.36 20.28
CA ALA A 81 9.26 13.00 20.13
C ALA A 81 8.13 12.04 19.78
N ASP A 82 6.97 12.21 20.40
CA ASP A 82 5.77 11.44 20.06
C ASP A 82 5.29 11.72 18.64
N GLU A 83 5.26 12.98 18.24
CA GLU A 83 4.92 13.36 16.86
C GLU A 83 5.84 12.68 15.85
N ARG A 84 7.17 12.76 16.05
CA ARG A 84 8.14 12.13 15.16
C ARG A 84 7.96 10.62 15.09
N ARG A 85 7.77 9.96 16.23
CA ARG A 85 7.55 8.50 16.30
C ARG A 85 6.32 8.06 15.50
N ILE A 86 5.19 8.74 15.70
CA ILE A 86 3.94 8.42 15.00
C ILE A 86 4.10 8.65 13.50
N LEU A 87 4.64 9.80 13.11
CA LEU A 87 4.85 10.17 11.72
C LEU A 87 5.80 9.19 11.03
N GLN A 88 6.91 8.84 11.67
CA GLN A 88 7.87 7.87 11.15
C GLN A 88 7.20 6.51 10.91
N THR A 89 6.43 6.00 11.87
CA THR A 89 5.69 4.72 11.72
C THR A 89 4.75 4.74 10.51
N LEU A 90 4.00 5.84 10.34
CA LEU A 90 3.09 6.00 9.20
C LEU A 90 3.83 6.05 7.86
N VAL A 91 4.90 6.85 7.78
CA VAL A 91 5.71 7.00 6.56
C VAL A 91 6.40 5.69 6.20
N GLU A 92 6.98 4.98 7.18
CA GLU A 92 7.61 3.66 6.96
C GLU A 92 6.60 2.63 6.43
N ALA A 93 5.41 2.57 7.01
CA ALA A 93 4.36 1.66 6.55
C ALA A 93 3.98 1.93 5.07
N ARG A 94 3.76 3.19 4.70
CA ARG A 94 3.46 3.57 3.30
C ARG A 94 4.63 3.32 2.36
N THR A 95 5.85 3.66 2.81
CA THR A 95 7.07 3.40 2.05
C THR A 95 7.23 1.91 1.73
N ASN A 96 6.97 1.03 2.69
CA ASN A 96 7.05 -0.41 2.50
C ASN A 96 6.00 -0.93 1.50
N GLU A 97 4.79 -0.38 1.51
CA GLU A 97 3.76 -0.72 0.52
C GLU A 97 4.18 -0.32 -0.90
N TYR A 98 4.67 0.90 -1.11
CA TYR A 98 5.17 1.35 -2.42
C TYR A 98 6.42 0.59 -2.86
N ASN A 99 7.35 0.30 -1.94
CA ASN A 99 8.52 -0.53 -2.24
C ASN A 99 8.12 -1.94 -2.68
N THR A 100 7.03 -2.49 -2.14
CA THR A 100 6.50 -3.79 -2.58
C THR A 100 6.02 -3.71 -4.03
N VAL A 101 5.36 -2.64 -4.44
CA VAL A 101 4.96 -2.41 -5.83
C VAL A 101 6.20 -2.37 -6.73
N VAL A 102 7.18 -1.52 -6.40
CA VAL A 102 8.44 -1.39 -7.17
C VAL A 102 9.16 -2.73 -7.30
N LYS A 103 9.25 -3.50 -6.22
CA LYS A 103 9.91 -4.83 -6.22
C LYS A 103 9.21 -5.82 -7.16
N VAL A 104 7.87 -5.84 -7.20
CA VAL A 104 7.14 -6.72 -8.13
C VAL A 104 7.31 -6.24 -9.56
N CYS A 105 7.29 -4.93 -9.82
CA CYS A 105 7.60 -4.34 -11.13
C CYS A 105 9.01 -4.70 -11.61
N SER A 106 10.02 -4.57 -10.75
CA SER A 106 11.41 -4.92 -11.07
C SER A 106 11.55 -6.39 -11.51
N ARG A 107 10.89 -7.31 -10.79
CA ARG A 107 10.86 -8.73 -11.17
C ARG A 107 10.16 -8.99 -12.50
N PHE A 108 9.05 -8.28 -12.76
CA PHE A 108 8.34 -8.32 -14.03
C PHE A 108 9.26 -7.90 -15.18
N LEU A 109 9.94 -6.76 -15.04
CA LEU A 109 10.85 -6.22 -16.05
C LEU A 109 12.06 -7.13 -16.28
N GLY A 110 12.62 -7.75 -15.21
CA GLY A 110 13.70 -8.73 -15.32
C GLY A 110 13.29 -9.97 -16.11
N LYS A 111 12.09 -10.53 -15.86
CA LYS A 111 11.54 -11.63 -16.66
C LYS A 111 11.29 -11.21 -18.11
N ALA A 112 10.78 -9.98 -18.33
CA ALA A 112 10.58 -9.45 -19.67
C ALA A 112 11.90 -9.32 -20.44
N ALA A 113 12.99 -8.88 -19.80
CA ALA A 113 14.31 -8.79 -20.41
C ALA A 113 14.80 -10.17 -20.91
N THR A 114 14.69 -11.19 -20.07
CA THR A 114 15.04 -12.56 -20.46
C THR A 114 14.20 -13.05 -21.64
N LEU A 115 12.88 -12.79 -21.61
CA LEU A 115 11.98 -13.20 -22.68
C LEU A 115 12.27 -12.48 -24.00
N VAL A 116 12.63 -11.20 -23.96
CA VAL A 116 13.03 -10.40 -25.13
C VAL A 116 14.30 -10.96 -25.78
N GLU A 117 15.24 -11.47 -25.00
CA GLU A 117 16.48 -12.08 -25.53
C GLU A 117 16.21 -13.38 -26.28
N ILE A 118 15.35 -14.26 -25.73
CA ILE A 118 15.01 -15.54 -26.34
C ILE A 118 13.89 -15.43 -27.38
N GLN A 119 13.24 -14.27 -27.50
CA GLN A 119 12.14 -13.97 -28.43
C GLN A 119 11.01 -15.01 -28.39
N ASN A 120 10.64 -15.47 -27.19
CA ASN A 120 9.66 -16.54 -26.97
C ASN A 120 8.38 -16.02 -26.28
N TRP A 121 7.64 -15.15 -26.97
CA TRP A 121 6.32 -14.74 -26.53
C TRP A 121 5.28 -15.78 -26.99
N ASN A 122 4.56 -16.36 -26.04
CA ASN A 122 3.54 -17.36 -26.27
C ASN A 122 2.35 -17.15 -25.31
N ASP A 123 1.28 -17.95 -25.46
CA ASP A 123 0.05 -17.80 -24.65
C ASP A 123 0.31 -17.98 -23.15
N GLN A 124 1.25 -18.85 -22.77
CA GLN A 124 1.63 -19.03 -21.36
C GLN A 124 2.32 -17.79 -20.81
N ALA A 125 3.30 -17.25 -21.55
CA ALA A 125 3.98 -16.01 -21.16
C ALA A 125 2.97 -14.86 -21.05
N HIS A 126 2.05 -14.74 -22.02
CA HIS A 126 0.98 -13.76 -21.97
C HIS A 126 0.16 -13.86 -20.68
N ALA A 127 -0.31 -15.06 -20.33
CA ALA A 127 -1.12 -15.28 -19.13
C ALA A 127 -0.35 -14.93 -17.84
N GLU A 128 0.91 -15.37 -17.72
CA GLU A 128 1.76 -15.07 -16.55
C GLU A 128 2.00 -13.56 -16.38
N PHE A 129 2.33 -12.86 -17.46
CA PHE A 129 2.59 -11.42 -17.41
C PHE A 129 1.32 -10.62 -17.12
N ALA A 130 0.18 -11.02 -17.68
CA ALA A 130 -1.12 -10.39 -17.42
C ALA A 130 -1.53 -10.55 -15.94
N GLU A 131 -1.34 -11.73 -15.35
CA GLU A 131 -1.62 -11.99 -13.94
C GLU A 131 -0.74 -11.13 -13.01
N VAL A 132 0.57 -11.07 -13.30
CA VAL A 132 1.48 -10.25 -12.49
C VAL A 132 1.13 -8.77 -12.61
N LEU A 133 0.78 -8.29 -13.80
CA LEU A 133 0.40 -6.89 -14.03
C LEU A 133 -0.87 -6.53 -13.24
N GLU A 134 -1.91 -7.37 -13.26
CA GLU A 134 -3.11 -7.16 -12.45
C GLU A 134 -2.78 -7.16 -10.94
N LYS A 135 -1.91 -8.04 -10.48
CA LYS A 135 -1.42 -8.04 -9.10
C LYS A 135 -0.76 -6.71 -8.72
N VAL A 136 0.08 -6.16 -9.61
CA VAL A 136 0.74 -4.86 -9.37
C VAL A 136 -0.29 -3.74 -9.29
N HIS A 137 -1.30 -3.74 -10.18
CA HIS A 137 -2.39 -2.77 -10.12
C HIS A 137 -3.15 -2.82 -8.79
N VAL A 138 -3.45 -4.01 -8.30
CA VAL A 138 -4.13 -4.20 -6.99
C VAL A 138 -3.26 -3.65 -5.86
N LEU A 139 -1.96 -3.99 -5.84
CA LEU A 139 -1.02 -3.51 -4.83
C LEU A 139 -0.91 -1.98 -4.84
N PHE A 140 -0.77 -1.37 -6.01
CA PHE A 140 -0.65 0.08 -6.15
C PHE A 140 -1.94 0.81 -5.72
N ARG A 141 -3.11 0.32 -6.15
CA ARG A 141 -4.41 0.87 -5.73
C ARG A 141 -4.60 0.77 -4.21
N THR A 142 -4.15 -0.33 -3.61
CA THR A 142 -4.21 -0.53 -2.16
C THR A 142 -3.29 0.44 -1.42
N ALA A 143 -2.01 0.54 -1.84
CA ALA A 143 -1.06 1.49 -1.26
C ALA A 143 -1.57 2.94 -1.36
N LYS A 144 -2.13 3.34 -2.51
CA LYS A 144 -2.77 4.68 -2.67
C LYS A 144 -3.92 4.91 -1.72
N ARG A 145 -4.77 3.91 -1.49
CA ARG A 145 -5.93 4.00 -0.59
C ARG A 145 -5.52 4.22 0.86
N HIS A 146 -4.43 3.59 1.27
CA HIS A 146 -3.88 3.71 2.62
C HIS A 146 -3.08 5.01 2.81
N ASP A 147 -2.76 5.73 1.74
CA ASP A 147 -1.84 6.85 1.77
C ASP A 147 -2.57 8.19 1.98
N MET A 148 -2.78 8.54 3.24
CA MET A 148 -3.33 9.81 3.67
C MET A 148 -2.22 10.81 4.11
N LEU A 149 -0.96 10.59 3.66
CA LEU A 149 0.20 11.38 4.09
C LEU A 149 0.59 12.50 3.11
N GLY A 150 -0.07 12.56 1.95
CA GLY A 150 0.12 13.63 0.97
C GLY A 150 1.56 13.75 0.45
N GLU A 151 2.19 14.89 0.67
CA GLU A 151 3.56 15.19 0.20
C GLU A 151 4.64 14.34 0.88
N LEU A 152 4.38 13.84 2.08
CA LEU A 152 5.38 13.05 2.83
C LEU A 152 5.75 11.73 2.13
N THR A 153 4.88 11.22 1.28
CA THR A 153 5.05 9.98 0.53
C THR A 153 5.07 10.18 -0.99
N ALA A 154 4.96 11.42 -1.46
CA ALA A 154 4.81 11.77 -2.88
C ALA A 154 5.92 11.16 -3.76
N SER A 155 7.18 11.21 -3.35
CA SER A 155 8.31 10.66 -4.10
C SER A 155 8.22 9.14 -4.25
N ARG A 156 7.80 8.42 -3.19
CA ARG A 156 7.64 6.95 -3.22
C ARG A 156 6.46 6.54 -4.08
N ARG A 157 5.35 7.28 -3.98
CA ARG A 157 4.18 7.09 -4.82
C ARG A 157 4.50 7.31 -6.29
N ALA A 158 5.26 8.36 -6.61
CA ALA A 158 5.69 8.66 -7.98
C ALA A 158 6.59 7.55 -8.55
N ALA A 159 7.59 7.09 -7.80
CA ALA A 159 8.46 5.99 -8.23
C ALA A 159 7.69 4.68 -8.48
N ALA A 160 6.72 4.34 -7.61
CA ALA A 160 5.88 3.16 -7.81
C ALA A 160 4.95 3.31 -9.05
N ALA A 161 4.42 4.52 -9.29
CA ALA A 161 3.60 4.80 -10.47
C ALA A 161 4.40 4.71 -11.76
N GLU A 162 5.62 5.23 -11.79
CA GLU A 162 6.54 5.15 -12.93
C GLU A 162 6.92 3.69 -13.24
N SER A 163 7.28 2.92 -12.21
CA SER A 163 7.59 1.49 -12.36
C SER A 163 6.41 0.71 -12.95
N LEU A 164 5.18 0.98 -12.49
CA LEU A 164 3.97 0.35 -13.03
C LEU A 164 3.74 0.75 -14.49
N ALA A 165 3.84 2.05 -14.81
CA ALA A 165 3.67 2.55 -16.17
C ALA A 165 4.69 1.92 -17.16
N THR A 166 5.93 1.71 -16.71
CA THR A 166 6.96 1.02 -17.49
C THR A 166 6.58 -0.44 -17.74
N CYS A 167 6.08 -1.16 -16.73
CA CYS A 167 5.57 -2.54 -16.91
C CYS A 167 4.44 -2.59 -17.94
N GLU A 168 3.48 -1.68 -17.88
CA GLU A 168 2.38 -1.58 -18.85
C GLU A 168 2.87 -1.33 -20.28
N GLN A 169 3.85 -0.44 -20.44
CA GLN A 169 4.44 -0.15 -21.75
C GLN A 169 5.16 -1.35 -22.34
N VAL A 170 6.00 -2.01 -21.53
CA VAL A 170 6.74 -3.21 -21.94
C VAL A 170 5.76 -4.33 -22.29
N PHE A 171 4.75 -4.58 -21.47
CA PHE A 171 3.73 -5.59 -21.74
C PHE A 171 2.99 -5.34 -23.06
N ARG A 172 2.57 -4.11 -23.33
CA ARG A 172 1.90 -3.74 -24.59
C ARG A 172 2.78 -4.01 -25.81
N VAL A 173 4.05 -3.65 -25.75
CA VAL A 173 5.01 -3.87 -26.85
C VAL A 173 5.28 -5.37 -27.05
N LEU A 174 5.26 -6.18 -25.98
CA LEU A 174 5.40 -7.63 -26.06
C LEU A 174 4.16 -8.30 -26.68
N LEU A 175 2.94 -7.78 -26.44
CA LEU A 175 1.73 -8.26 -27.13
C LEU A 175 1.85 -8.15 -28.66
N ASP A 176 2.46 -7.07 -29.13
CA ASP A 176 2.71 -6.85 -30.56
C ASP A 176 3.98 -7.58 -31.06
N GLN A 177 4.66 -8.33 -30.20
CA GLN A 177 5.94 -9.06 -30.46
C GLN A 177 7.06 -8.16 -31.01
N GLU A 178 7.03 -6.87 -30.67
CA GLU A 178 8.02 -5.88 -31.07
C GLU A 178 9.31 -5.96 -30.19
N TYR A 179 10.04 -7.07 -30.22
CA TYR A 179 11.18 -7.34 -29.32
C TYR A 179 12.26 -6.26 -29.35
N SER A 180 12.57 -5.70 -30.51
CA SER A 180 13.56 -4.60 -30.61
C SER A 180 13.12 -3.34 -29.89
N ARG A 181 11.82 -3.06 -29.87
CA ARG A 181 11.25 -1.91 -29.15
C ARG A 181 11.18 -2.19 -27.65
N ALA A 182 10.79 -3.40 -27.25
CA ALA A 182 10.80 -3.83 -25.86
C ALA A 182 12.22 -3.75 -25.27
N ARG A 183 13.25 -4.19 -26.00
CA ARG A 183 14.66 -4.09 -25.57
C ARG A 183 15.05 -2.64 -25.32
N ARG A 184 14.77 -1.71 -26.22
CA ARG A 184 15.06 -0.28 -26.02
C ARG A 184 14.36 0.31 -24.80
N LEU A 185 13.11 -0.07 -24.54
CA LEU A 185 12.39 0.37 -23.35
C LEU A 185 13.05 -0.13 -22.07
N LEU A 186 13.46 -1.40 -22.03
CA LEU A 186 14.15 -2.00 -20.87
C LEU A 186 15.53 -1.37 -20.64
N GLU A 187 16.26 -1.05 -21.70
CA GLU A 187 17.55 -0.34 -21.61
C GLU A 187 17.39 1.08 -21.06
N MET A 188 16.37 1.81 -21.51
CA MET A 188 16.06 3.16 -21.00
C MET A 188 15.68 3.18 -19.51
N HIS A 189 15.14 2.08 -18.99
CA HIS A 189 14.71 1.93 -17.59
C HIS A 189 15.52 0.85 -16.87
N SER A 190 16.81 0.77 -17.18
CA SER A 190 17.72 -0.23 -16.58
C SER A 190 17.86 -0.12 -15.07
N ASP A 191 17.61 1.05 -14.50
CA ASP A 191 17.55 1.33 -13.06
C ASP A 191 16.38 0.63 -12.35
N LEU A 192 15.33 0.26 -13.08
CA LEU A 192 14.19 -0.49 -12.57
C LEU A 192 14.39 -2.01 -12.64
N LEU A 193 15.43 -2.49 -13.32
CA LEU A 193 15.72 -3.93 -13.40
C LEU A 193 16.28 -4.45 -12.07
N PRO A 194 16.05 -5.74 -11.75
CA PRO A 194 16.65 -6.34 -10.56
C PRO A 194 18.17 -6.39 -10.69
N ALA A 195 18.88 -6.23 -9.57
CA ALA A 195 20.33 -6.44 -9.55
C ALA A 195 20.65 -7.87 -10.02
N PRO A 196 21.78 -8.11 -10.71
CA PRO A 196 22.13 -9.40 -11.30
C PRO A 196 22.14 -10.60 -10.30
N THR A 197 22.22 -10.32 -9.00
CA THR A 197 22.21 -11.31 -7.92
C THR A 197 20.81 -11.66 -7.40
N GLU A 198 19.75 -10.99 -7.83
CA GLU A 198 18.37 -11.21 -7.34
C GLU A 198 17.51 -12.06 -8.28
N ILE A 199 18.07 -12.59 -9.36
CA ILE A 199 17.37 -13.52 -10.24
C ILE A 199 17.46 -14.90 -9.59
N GLU A 200 16.49 -15.23 -8.73
CA GLU A 200 16.31 -16.61 -8.28
C GLU A 200 16.04 -17.51 -9.49
N PRO A 201 16.70 -18.69 -9.58
CA PRO A 201 16.38 -19.67 -10.61
C PRO A 201 14.89 -20.01 -10.53
N ALA A 202 14.25 -20.12 -11.68
CA ALA A 202 12.83 -20.41 -11.84
C ALA A 202 12.42 -21.54 -10.89
N ASP A 203 11.54 -21.21 -9.96
CA ASP A 203 11.01 -22.12 -8.95
C ASP A 203 10.26 -23.25 -9.67
N ALA A 204 10.90 -24.41 -9.73
CA ALA A 204 10.29 -25.65 -10.19
C ALA A 204 9.30 -26.09 -9.10
N GLY A 205 8.04 -25.77 -9.29
CA GLY A 205 6.91 -26.43 -8.67
C GLY A 205 6.95 -26.52 -7.14
N SER A 206 6.44 -25.51 -6.46
CA SER A 206 5.97 -25.68 -5.09
C SER A 206 4.49 -25.32 -5.01
N SER A 207 3.69 -26.37 -4.83
CA SER A 207 2.26 -26.30 -4.48
C SER A 207 2.07 -25.39 -3.28
N LEU A 208 1.38 -24.28 -3.49
CA LEU A 208 0.86 -23.47 -2.41
C LEU A 208 -0.35 -24.17 -1.77
N VAL A 209 -0.06 -25.05 -0.81
CA VAL A 209 -1.02 -25.50 0.19
C VAL A 209 -0.77 -24.70 1.46
N GLY A 210 -1.79 -24.05 1.96
CA GLY A 210 -1.84 -23.55 3.33
C GLY A 210 -1.63 -22.05 3.47
N GLY A 211 -2.60 -21.26 3.03
CA GLY A 211 -2.80 -19.92 3.55
C GLY A 211 -3.22 -20.00 5.01
N GLN A 212 -2.30 -19.84 5.94
CA GLN A 212 -2.66 -19.39 7.27
C GLN A 212 -2.95 -17.89 7.17
N SER A 213 -4.24 -17.58 7.23
CA SER A 213 -4.71 -16.25 7.53
C SER A 213 -4.22 -15.90 8.94
N ASP A 214 -3.15 -15.11 9.03
CA ASP A 214 -2.83 -14.36 10.24
C ASP A 214 -3.99 -13.41 10.51
N THR A 215 -4.98 -13.92 11.21
CA THR A 215 -5.97 -13.13 11.91
C THR A 215 -5.22 -12.51 13.09
N GLN A 216 -4.55 -11.37 12.88
CA GLN A 216 -4.20 -10.51 13.99
C GLN A 216 -5.50 -10.13 14.67
N GLU A 217 -5.78 -10.80 15.77
CA GLU A 217 -6.84 -10.38 16.69
C GLU A 217 -6.61 -8.95 17.12
N PRO A 218 -7.66 -8.12 17.20
CA PRO A 218 -7.53 -6.77 17.71
C PRO A 218 -6.96 -6.83 19.15
N PRO A 219 -5.92 -6.05 19.47
CA PRO A 219 -5.35 -6.04 20.81
C PRO A 219 -6.41 -5.55 21.79
N GLY A 220 -6.74 -6.37 22.76
CA GLY A 220 -7.57 -5.99 23.90
C GLY A 220 -8.83 -6.82 24.13
N LEU A 221 -8.65 -8.09 24.48
CA LEU A 221 -9.56 -8.83 25.33
C LEU A 221 -8.84 -9.11 26.66
N ALA A 222 -8.78 -8.10 27.52
CA ALA A 222 -8.66 -8.28 28.95
C ALA A 222 -9.72 -7.40 29.59
N ILE A 223 -10.51 -8.03 30.41
CA ILE A 223 -11.66 -7.62 31.21
C ILE A 223 -11.49 -6.25 31.85
#